data_a9578081c29db2137a7f170a861314d8
#
_entry.id   a9578081c29db2137a7f170a861314d8
#
_cell.length_a   1.000
_cell.length_b   1.000
_cell.length_c   1.000
_cell.angle_alpha   90.00
_cell.angle_beta   90.00
_cell.angle_gamma   90.00
#
_symmetry.space_group_name_H-M   'P 1'
#
loop_
_entity.id
_entity.type
_entity.pdbx_description
1 polymer ?
#
loop_
_entity_poly.entity_id
_entity_poly.type
_entity_poly.pdbx_seq_one_letter_code
_entity_poly.pdbx_strand_id
1 'polypeptide(L)'
;MLRRALLAAGFVLVAAPALAQAAEPTIAERLGLGWMAWTWQTAVFFASIAAVLLLMTGWELVRPGGHPRDGALGLRTTRGDRLFISLLAAAYIHLGWLAVATGPLWIASIIAVVVAIVVFLVV
;
A
#
# COMPACT_ATOMS: atom_id res chain seq x y z
N MET A 1 -46.00 -8.79 -0.24
CA MET A 1 -45.33 -8.48 1.04
C MET A 1 -43.83 -8.76 0.99
N LEU A 2 -43.36 -9.90 0.52
CA LEU A 2 -41.95 -10.27 0.46
C LEU A 2 -41.07 -9.30 -0.36
N ARG A 3 -41.57 -8.84 -1.50
CA ARG A 3 -40.85 -7.88 -2.38
C ARG A 3 -40.61 -6.52 -1.74
N ARG A 4 -41.61 -6.03 -0.92
CA ARG A 4 -41.42 -4.77 -0.21
C ARG A 4 -40.46 -4.89 0.97
N ALA A 5 -40.42 -6.04 1.61
CA ALA A 5 -39.48 -6.33 2.69
C ALA A 5 -38.04 -6.44 2.16
N LEU A 6 -37.83 -7.05 0.97
CA LEU A 6 -36.50 -7.14 0.32
C LEU A 6 -35.97 -5.77 -0.13
N LEU A 7 -36.86 -4.90 -0.64
CA LEU A 7 -36.46 -3.53 -1.02
C LEU A 7 -36.11 -2.67 0.22
N ALA A 8 -36.84 -2.82 1.29
CA ALA A 8 -36.54 -2.14 2.55
C ALA A 8 -35.25 -2.65 3.18
N ALA A 9 -35.00 -3.96 3.17
CA ALA A 9 -33.76 -4.55 3.64
C ALA A 9 -32.56 -4.12 2.80
N GLY A 10 -32.70 -4.05 1.48
CA GLY A 10 -31.65 -3.56 0.58
C GLY A 10 -31.31 -2.10 0.81
N PHE A 11 -32.31 -1.26 1.06
CA PHE A 11 -32.10 0.16 1.36
C PHE A 11 -31.40 0.37 2.70
N VAL A 12 -31.75 -0.39 3.73
CA VAL A 12 -31.09 -0.35 5.04
C VAL A 12 -29.63 -0.81 4.95
N LEU A 13 -29.34 -1.85 4.16
CA LEU A 13 -27.98 -2.36 3.98
C LEU A 13 -27.06 -1.37 3.26
N VAL A 14 -27.60 -0.57 2.33
CA VAL A 14 -26.83 0.45 1.58
C VAL A 14 -26.73 1.76 2.37
N ALA A 15 -27.77 2.14 3.11
CA ALA A 15 -27.79 3.39 3.86
C ALA A 15 -27.03 3.31 5.20
N ALA A 16 -26.96 2.15 5.83
CA ALA A 16 -26.27 1.99 7.12
C ALA A 16 -24.79 2.39 7.09
N PRO A 17 -23.97 1.97 6.12
CA PRO A 17 -22.57 2.41 6.04
C PRO A 17 -22.44 3.91 5.71
N ALA A 18 -23.36 4.48 4.92
CA ALA A 18 -23.36 5.91 4.62
C ALA A 18 -23.71 6.77 5.84
N LEU A 19 -24.64 6.33 6.65
CA LEU A 19 -25.01 7.00 7.91
C LEU A 19 -23.91 6.86 8.97
N ALA A 20 -23.23 5.72 9.03
CA ALA A 20 -22.10 5.50 9.92
C ALA A 20 -20.90 6.38 9.55
N GLN A 21 -20.70 6.66 8.26
CA GLN A 21 -19.64 7.55 7.77
C GLN A 21 -19.95 9.04 8.06
N ALA A 22 -21.22 9.40 8.19
CA ALA A 22 -21.66 10.77 8.49
C ALA A 22 -21.66 11.09 10.00
N ALA A 23 -21.57 10.08 10.88
CA ALA A 23 -21.84 10.24 12.30
C ALA A 23 -20.60 10.54 13.17
N GLU A 24 -19.36 10.30 12.67
CA GLU A 24 -18.15 10.53 13.48
C GLU A 24 -17.12 11.33 12.70
N PRO A 25 -16.58 12.41 13.30
CA PRO A 25 -15.47 13.14 12.68
C PRO A 25 -14.27 12.21 12.55
N THR A 26 -13.72 12.12 11.34
CA THR A 26 -12.50 11.35 11.09
C THR A 26 -11.33 11.91 11.90
N ILE A 27 -10.33 11.07 12.18
CA ILE A 27 -9.12 11.52 12.88
C ILE A 27 -8.49 12.71 12.14
N ALA A 28 -8.56 12.73 10.82
CA ALA A 28 -8.08 13.81 9.99
C ALA A 28 -8.81 15.14 10.27
N GLU A 29 -10.13 15.10 10.48
CA GLU A 29 -10.92 16.29 10.84
C GLU A 29 -10.60 16.79 12.26
N ARG A 30 -10.44 15.87 13.22
CA ARG A 30 -10.03 16.20 14.59
C ARG A 30 -8.66 16.86 14.67
N LEU A 31 -7.74 16.49 13.78
CA LEU A 31 -6.39 17.04 13.68
C LEU A 31 -6.29 18.27 12.77
N GLY A 32 -7.42 18.74 12.21
CA GLY A 32 -7.42 19.85 11.26
C GLY A 32 -6.79 19.53 9.91
N LEU A 33 -6.66 18.26 9.57
CA LEU A 33 -6.04 17.77 8.34
C LEU A 33 -7.03 17.50 7.21
N GLY A 34 -8.29 17.90 7.36
CA GLY A 34 -9.34 17.68 6.36
C GLY A 34 -9.02 18.27 4.98
N TRP A 35 -8.21 19.31 4.94
CA TRP A 35 -7.74 19.91 3.69
C TRP A 35 -6.80 19.02 2.88
N MET A 36 -6.19 17.99 3.50
CA MET A 36 -5.27 17.07 2.83
C MET A 36 -5.98 15.94 2.06
N ALA A 37 -7.30 15.93 2.06
CA ALA A 37 -8.10 14.90 1.38
C ALA A 37 -7.65 13.46 1.69
N TRP A 38 -7.44 13.15 2.96
CA TRP A 38 -7.05 11.82 3.41
C TRP A 38 -8.13 10.80 3.06
N THR A 39 -7.77 9.86 2.21
CA THR A 39 -8.59 8.70 1.91
C THR A 39 -8.05 7.47 2.63
N TRP A 40 -8.86 6.44 2.77
CA TRP A 40 -8.45 5.14 3.29
C TRP A 40 -7.24 4.58 2.53
N GLN A 41 -7.24 4.66 1.21
CA GLN A 41 -6.17 4.16 0.36
C GLN A 41 -4.85 4.90 0.63
N THR A 42 -4.89 6.21 0.77
CA THR A 42 -3.73 7.04 1.10
C THR A 42 -3.19 6.70 2.48
N ALA A 43 -4.06 6.51 3.48
CA ALA A 43 -3.66 6.12 4.83
C ALA A 43 -2.96 4.75 4.85
N VAL A 44 -3.49 3.76 4.13
CA VAL A 44 -2.88 2.42 4.00
C VAL A 44 -1.53 2.50 3.29
N PHE A 45 -1.40 3.31 2.25
CA PHE A 45 -0.14 3.51 1.55
C PHE A 45 0.94 4.06 2.50
N PHE A 46 0.68 5.16 3.21
CA PHE A 46 1.63 5.72 4.15
C PHE A 46 1.96 4.78 5.32
N ALA A 47 0.98 4.09 5.86
CA ALA A 47 1.18 3.10 6.90
C ALA A 47 2.07 1.94 6.41
N SER A 48 1.90 1.48 5.17
CA SER A 48 2.71 0.43 4.56
C SER A 48 4.17 0.87 4.40
N ILE A 49 4.41 2.09 3.92
CA ILE A 49 5.77 2.64 3.79
C ILE A 49 6.42 2.78 5.17
N ALA A 50 5.72 3.33 6.15
CA ALA A 50 6.23 3.44 7.51
C ALA A 50 6.56 2.06 8.11
N ALA A 51 5.71 1.06 7.92
CA ALA A 51 5.93 -0.31 8.39
C ALA A 51 7.17 -0.94 7.76
N VAL A 52 7.37 -0.78 6.46
CA VAL A 52 8.55 -1.29 5.75
C VAL A 52 9.84 -0.63 6.25
N LEU A 53 9.82 0.68 6.47
CA LEU A 53 10.97 1.39 7.03
C LEU A 53 11.29 0.95 8.45
N LEU A 54 10.28 0.75 9.30
CA LEU A 54 10.46 0.23 10.66
C LEU A 54 10.99 -1.20 10.66
N LEU A 55 10.51 -2.06 9.76
CA LEU A 55 11.03 -3.43 9.58
C LEU A 55 12.50 -3.42 9.18
N MET A 56 12.89 -2.53 8.26
CA MET A 56 14.29 -2.38 7.85
C MET A 56 15.17 -1.89 8.98
N THR A 57 14.70 -0.90 9.74
CA THR A 57 15.39 -0.39 10.92
C THR A 57 15.56 -1.48 11.97
N GLY A 58 14.51 -2.23 12.27
CA GLY A 58 14.55 -3.36 13.20
C GLY A 58 15.51 -4.46 12.73
N TRP A 59 15.53 -4.76 11.43
CA TRP A 59 16.48 -5.71 10.87
C TRP A 59 17.92 -5.26 11.05
N GLU A 60 18.22 -3.99 10.80
CA GLU A 60 19.55 -3.43 10.98
C GLU A 60 20.00 -3.46 12.45
N LEU A 61 19.08 -3.20 13.38
CA LEU A 61 19.36 -3.26 14.83
C LEU A 61 19.65 -4.70 15.31
N VAL A 62 18.94 -5.69 14.78
CA VAL A 62 19.10 -7.10 15.18
C VAL A 62 20.29 -7.76 14.48
N ARG A 63 20.54 -7.41 13.23
CA ARG A 63 21.65 -7.90 12.41
C ARG A 63 22.38 -6.75 11.75
N PRO A 64 23.21 -6.02 12.51
CA PRO A 64 24.03 -4.94 11.95
C PRO A 64 24.99 -5.53 10.92
N GLY A 65 25.29 -4.80 9.86
CA GLY A 65 26.18 -5.23 8.79
C GLY A 65 25.58 -5.14 7.41
N GLY A 66 24.76 -4.12 7.16
CA GLY A 66 24.26 -3.75 5.83
C GLY A 66 25.36 -3.26 4.89
N HIS A 67 26.53 -3.95 4.88
CA HIS A 67 27.60 -3.63 3.95
C HIS A 67 27.15 -3.80 2.50
N PRO A 68 27.65 -2.94 1.59
CA PRO A 68 27.39 -3.11 0.17
C PRO A 68 27.79 -4.52 -0.28
N ARG A 69 26.89 -5.19 -0.98
CA ARG A 69 27.06 -6.52 -1.52
C ARG A 69 27.03 -6.46 -3.03
N ASP A 70 27.92 -7.19 -3.68
CA ASP A 70 27.90 -7.29 -5.12
C ASP A 70 26.74 -8.20 -5.54
N GLY A 71 25.80 -7.62 -6.28
CA GLY A 71 24.68 -8.34 -6.86
C GLY A 71 25.01 -8.95 -8.22
N ALA A 72 24.11 -9.78 -8.75
CA ALA A 72 24.25 -10.44 -10.05
C ALA A 72 24.38 -9.45 -11.23
N LEU A 73 23.91 -8.21 -11.06
CA LEU A 73 24.03 -7.14 -12.07
C LEU A 73 25.34 -6.34 -11.96
N GLY A 74 26.28 -6.76 -11.10
CA GLY A 74 27.53 -6.04 -10.87
C GLY A 74 27.37 -4.72 -10.10
N LEU A 75 26.19 -4.46 -9.52
CA LEU A 75 25.92 -3.30 -8.69
C LEU A 75 26.20 -3.62 -7.23
N ARG A 76 26.93 -2.73 -6.57
CA ARG A 76 27.17 -2.81 -5.13
C ARG A 76 26.03 -2.09 -4.43
N THR A 77 25.12 -2.85 -3.81
CA THR A 77 23.91 -2.32 -3.17
C THR A 77 23.82 -2.66 -1.70
N THR A 78 23.36 -1.70 -0.91
CA THR A 78 22.98 -1.90 0.49
C THR A 78 21.52 -2.41 0.59
N ARG A 79 21.09 -2.79 1.79
CA ARG A 79 19.68 -3.16 2.03
C ARG A 79 18.72 -2.03 1.69
N GLY A 80 19.10 -0.79 2.04
CA GLY A 80 18.31 0.40 1.73
C GLY A 80 18.20 0.66 0.24
N ASP A 81 19.27 0.47 -0.52
CA ASP A 81 19.27 0.62 -1.98
C ASP A 81 18.30 -0.38 -2.64
N ARG A 82 18.29 -1.63 -2.16
CA ARG A 82 17.37 -2.66 -2.65
C ARG A 82 15.92 -2.32 -2.35
N LEU A 83 15.65 -1.80 -1.14
CA LEU A 83 14.32 -1.31 -0.79
C LEU A 83 13.91 -0.17 -1.72
N PHE A 84 14.78 0.80 -1.96
CA PHE A 84 14.50 1.93 -2.85
C PHE A 84 14.21 1.46 -4.28
N ILE A 85 15.02 0.57 -4.82
CA ILE A 85 14.81 -0.01 -6.16
C ILE A 85 13.47 -0.77 -6.21
N SER A 86 13.14 -1.53 -5.17
CA SER A 86 11.87 -2.26 -5.09
C SER A 86 10.66 -1.33 -5.06
N LEU A 87 10.72 -0.25 -4.29
CA LEU A 87 9.64 0.75 -4.22
C LEU A 87 9.50 1.52 -5.52
N LEU A 88 10.60 1.88 -6.16
CA LEU A 88 10.60 2.52 -7.47
C LEU A 88 10.00 1.61 -8.55
N ALA A 89 10.41 0.34 -8.58
CA ALA A 89 9.84 -0.66 -9.46
C ALA A 89 8.33 -0.86 -9.21
N ALA A 90 7.91 -0.90 -7.95
CA ALA A 90 6.49 -0.98 -7.60
C ALA A 90 5.69 0.20 -8.15
N ALA A 91 6.20 1.42 -8.02
CA ALA A 91 5.56 2.61 -8.59
C ALA A 91 5.40 2.50 -10.11
N TYR A 92 6.44 2.11 -10.83
CA TYR A 92 6.37 1.91 -12.28
C TYR A 92 5.43 0.78 -12.69
N ILE A 93 5.39 -0.32 -11.95
CA ILE A 93 4.47 -1.44 -12.20
C ILE A 93 3.02 -0.98 -12.06
N HIS A 94 2.68 -0.25 -11.00
CA HIS A 94 1.33 0.26 -10.78
C HIS A 94 0.92 1.28 -11.85
N LEU A 95 1.81 2.21 -12.21
CA LEU A 95 1.56 3.19 -13.27
C LEU A 95 1.40 2.50 -14.63
N GLY A 96 2.26 1.54 -14.95
CA GLY A 96 2.17 0.77 -16.19
C GLY A 96 0.89 -0.06 -16.24
N TRP A 97 0.49 -0.67 -15.13
CA TRP A 97 -0.77 -1.40 -15.03
C TRP A 97 -1.98 -0.51 -15.33
N LEU A 98 -2.03 0.66 -14.71
CA LEU A 98 -3.10 1.63 -14.93
C LEU A 98 -3.13 2.14 -16.38
N ALA A 99 -1.99 2.22 -17.05
CA ALA A 99 -1.90 2.70 -18.43
C ALA A 99 -2.36 1.66 -19.46
N VAL A 100 -2.14 0.38 -19.20
CA VAL A 100 -2.30 -0.69 -20.22
C VAL A 100 -3.43 -1.67 -19.89
N ALA A 101 -3.65 -1.93 -18.60
CA ALA A 101 -4.57 -2.95 -18.14
C ALA A 101 -5.88 -2.36 -17.63
N THR A 102 -6.99 -3.03 -17.94
CA THR A 102 -8.33 -2.72 -17.42
C THR A 102 -8.70 -3.57 -16.20
N GLY A 103 -7.76 -4.37 -15.71
CA GLY A 103 -7.96 -5.31 -14.62
C GLY A 103 -7.82 -4.68 -13.22
N PRO A 104 -8.14 -5.43 -12.18
CA PRO A 104 -8.06 -4.94 -10.80
C PRO A 104 -6.62 -4.66 -10.39
N LEU A 105 -6.42 -3.58 -9.63
CA LEU A 105 -5.10 -3.07 -9.23
C LEU A 105 -4.33 -4.01 -8.28
N TRP A 106 -5.00 -4.89 -7.55
CA TRP A 106 -4.35 -5.84 -6.64
C TRP A 106 -3.39 -6.80 -7.38
N ILE A 107 -3.61 -7.06 -8.68
CA ILE A 107 -2.71 -7.87 -9.50
C ILE A 107 -1.36 -7.15 -9.65
N ALA A 108 -1.37 -5.85 -9.90
CA ALA A 108 -0.15 -5.04 -9.94
C ALA A 108 0.60 -5.09 -8.61
N SER A 109 -0.11 -5.09 -7.49
CA SER A 109 0.49 -5.22 -6.16
C SER A 109 1.18 -6.57 -5.95
N ILE A 110 0.59 -7.67 -6.41
CA ILE A 110 1.24 -9.00 -6.36
C ILE A 110 2.50 -9.01 -7.22
N ILE A 111 2.44 -8.49 -8.44
CA ILE A 111 3.61 -8.39 -9.33
C ILE A 111 4.71 -7.56 -8.67
N ALA A 112 4.36 -6.44 -8.06
CA ALA A 112 5.31 -5.57 -7.36
C ALA A 112 6.00 -6.30 -6.19
N VAL A 113 5.27 -7.09 -5.41
CA VAL A 113 5.84 -7.91 -4.32
C VAL A 113 6.80 -8.97 -4.86
N VAL A 114 6.43 -9.66 -5.93
CA VAL A 114 7.32 -10.66 -6.57
C VAL A 114 8.60 -10.00 -7.07
N VAL A 115 8.48 -8.85 -7.74
CA VAL A 115 9.65 -8.08 -8.22
C VAL A 115 10.51 -7.61 -7.05
N ALA A 116 9.92 -7.15 -5.96
CA ALA A 116 10.67 -6.77 -4.76
C ALA A 116 11.49 -7.95 -4.20
N ILE A 117 10.91 -9.13 -4.10
CA ILE A 117 11.62 -10.34 -3.65
C ILE A 117 12.78 -10.65 -4.59
N VAL A 118 12.56 -10.59 -5.91
CA VAL A 118 13.63 -10.82 -6.90
C VAL A 118 14.75 -9.80 -6.75
N VAL A 119 14.42 -8.51 -6.58
CA VAL A 119 15.41 -7.45 -6.34
C VAL A 119 16.25 -7.75 -5.09
N PHE A 120 15.64 -8.16 -3.99
CA PHE A 120 16.37 -8.50 -2.78
C PHE A 120 17.26 -9.73 -2.90
N LEU A 121 16.93 -10.67 -3.79
CA LEU A 121 17.72 -11.89 -4.01
C LEU A 121 18.84 -11.69 -5.03
N VAL A 122 18.61 -10.89 -6.08
CA VAL A 122 19.49 -10.80 -7.26
C VAL A 122 20.36 -9.55 -7.25
N VAL A 123 19.82 -8.44 -6.80
CA VAL A 123 20.53 -7.15 -6.74
C VAL A 123 21.20 -6.96 -5.40
#